data_104bb30a52e8fd955f78a729f7dceaff
#
_entry.id   104bb30a52e8fd955f78a729f7dceaff
#
_cell.length_a   1.000
_cell.length_b   1.000
_cell.length_c   1.000
_cell.angle_alpha   90.00
_cell.angle_beta   90.00
_cell.angle_gamma   90.00
#
_symmetry.space_group_name_H-M   'P 1'
#
loop_
_entity.id
_entity.type
_entity.pdbx_description
1 polymer ?
#
loop_
_entity_poly.entity_id
_entity_poly.type
_entity_poly.pdbx_seq_one_letter_code
_entity_poly.pdbx_strand_id
1 'polypeptide(L)' 'MRVTIEHEGCKATLESDDVQAADCLELCIKALIGVGFHVGSIRDATIDMATVLTEEAAQ' A
#
# COMPACT_ATOMS: atom_id res chain seq x y z
N MET A 1 9.10 -2.58 10.38
CA MET A 1 8.90 -1.72 9.21
C MET A 1 8.06 -0.51 9.58
N ARG A 2 8.45 0.65 9.09
CA ARG A 2 7.70 1.90 9.27
C ARG A 2 7.28 2.44 7.92
N VAL A 3 6.01 2.80 7.78
CA VAL A 3 5.47 3.42 6.56
C VAL A 3 4.96 4.80 6.91
N THR A 4 5.41 5.81 6.18
CA THR A 4 4.93 7.18 6.31
C THR A 4 4.47 7.65 4.94
N ILE A 5 3.24 8.15 4.86
CA ILE A 5 2.66 8.69 3.63
C ILE A 5 2.10 10.07 3.92
N GLU A 6 2.44 11.03 3.06
CA GLU A 6 1.90 12.39 3.13
C GLU A 6 1.11 12.68 1.86
N HIS A 7 -0.05 13.29 2.02
CA HIS A 7 -0.92 13.63 0.91
C HIS A 7 -1.82 14.79 1.30
N GLU A 8 -1.76 15.87 0.55
CA GLU A 8 -2.60 17.06 0.73
C GLU A 8 -2.66 17.57 2.18
N GLY A 9 -1.51 17.65 2.83
CA GLY A 9 -1.42 18.13 4.20
C GLY A 9 -1.74 17.08 5.25
N CYS A 10 -2.14 15.89 4.86
CA CYS A 10 -2.37 14.78 5.78
C CYS A 10 -1.15 13.87 5.81
N LYS A 11 -0.85 13.32 6.97
CA LYS A 11 0.28 12.42 7.16
C LYS A 11 -0.16 11.22 7.99
N ALA A 12 0.13 10.02 7.50
CA ALA A 12 -0.09 8.79 8.24
C ALA A 12 1.23 8.06 8.43
N THR A 13 1.50 7.64 9.65
CA THR A 13 2.69 6.84 9.99
C THR A 13 2.22 5.58 10.70
N LEU A 14 2.64 4.43 10.19
CA LEU A 14 2.33 3.13 10.78
C LEU A 14 3.62 2.33 10.92
N GLU A 15 3.71 1.59 12.01
CA GLU A 15 4.85 0.72 12.30
C GLU A 15 4.39 -0.70 12.55
N SER A 16 5.20 -1.67 12.11
CA SER A 16 4.96 -3.08 12.37
C SER A 16 6.29 -3.81 12.40
N ASP A 17 6.37 -4.84 13.23
CA ASP A 17 7.53 -5.73 13.29
C ASP A 17 7.43 -6.87 12.29
N ASP A 18 6.33 -6.91 11.53
CA ASP A 18 6.12 -7.95 10.51
C ASP A 18 7.18 -7.88 9.42
N VAL A 19 7.61 -9.05 8.95
CA VAL A 19 8.66 -9.16 7.93
C VAL A 19 8.14 -9.80 6.64
N GLN A 20 6.88 -10.20 6.60
CA GLN A 20 6.31 -10.82 5.40
C GLN A 20 5.78 -9.74 4.46
N ALA A 21 5.95 -9.98 3.15
CA ALA A 21 5.54 -9.02 2.14
C ALA A 21 4.05 -8.70 2.20
N ALA A 22 3.21 -9.70 2.47
CA ALA A 22 1.76 -9.48 2.57
C ALA A 22 1.41 -8.51 3.70
N ASP A 23 2.07 -8.66 4.84
CA ASP A 23 1.83 -7.79 6.01
C ASP A 23 2.33 -6.36 5.74
N CYS A 24 3.45 -6.23 5.04
CA CYS A 24 3.98 -4.93 4.66
C CYS A 24 3.05 -4.22 3.67
N LEU A 25 2.51 -4.94 2.69
CA LEU A 25 1.54 -4.39 1.75
C LEU A 25 0.27 -3.94 2.46
N GLU A 26 -0.21 -4.73 3.42
CA GLU A 26 -1.38 -4.36 4.21
C GLU A 26 -1.12 -3.08 4.99
N LEU A 27 0.06 -2.93 5.56
CA LEU A 27 0.45 -1.71 6.28
C LEU A 27 0.43 -0.50 5.34
N CYS A 28 0.96 -0.65 4.13
CA CYS A 28 0.93 0.42 3.12
C CYS A 28 -0.50 0.82 2.76
N ILE A 29 -1.39 -0.15 2.58
CA ILE A 29 -2.80 0.10 2.28
C ILE A 29 -3.46 0.87 3.41
N LYS A 30 -3.21 0.47 4.66
CA LYS A 30 -3.75 1.18 5.83
C LYS A 30 -3.26 2.62 5.89
N ALA A 31 -1.99 2.86 5.56
CA ALA A 31 -1.43 4.21 5.53
C ALA A 31 -2.10 5.06 4.43
N LEU A 32 -2.36 4.50 3.26
CA LEU A 32 -3.06 5.19 2.19
C LEU A 32 -4.47 5.59 2.60
N ILE A 33 -5.20 4.69 3.26
CA ILE A 33 -6.52 4.99 3.80
C ILE A 33 -6.42 6.12 4.83
N GLY A 34 -5.40 6.07 5.68
CA GLY A 34 -5.18 7.05 6.74
C GLY A 34 -4.96 8.47 6.24
N VAL A 35 -4.37 8.64 5.03
CA VAL A 35 -4.18 9.97 4.44
C VAL A 35 -5.31 10.39 3.51
N GLY A 36 -6.38 9.60 3.43
CA GLY A 36 -7.60 10.01 2.75
C GLY A 36 -7.87 9.40 1.38
N PHE A 37 -7.07 8.44 0.93
CA PHE A 37 -7.37 7.75 -0.33
C PHE A 37 -8.60 6.86 -0.17
N HIS A 38 -9.45 6.86 -1.19
CA HIS A 38 -10.65 6.04 -1.18
C HIS A 38 -10.30 4.56 -1.38
N VAL A 39 -10.97 3.68 -0.64
CA VAL A 39 -10.72 2.23 -0.72
C VAL A 39 -10.86 1.69 -2.14
N GLY A 40 -11.87 2.16 -2.88
CA GLY A 40 -12.07 1.75 -4.27
C GLY A 40 -10.89 2.10 -5.17
N SER A 41 -10.32 3.29 -4.99
CA SER A 41 -9.13 3.72 -5.75
C SER A 41 -7.91 2.87 -5.41
N ILE A 42 -7.74 2.54 -4.14
CA ILE A 42 -6.65 1.68 -3.68
C ILE A 42 -6.80 0.29 -4.26
N ARG A 43 -8.01 -0.25 -4.26
CA ARG A 43 -8.30 -1.57 -4.84
C ARG A 43 -7.94 -1.60 -6.32
N ASP A 44 -8.38 -0.61 -7.08
CA ASP A 44 -8.13 -0.55 -8.52
C ASP A 44 -6.63 -0.44 -8.81
N ALA A 45 -5.92 0.39 -8.07
CA ALA A 45 -4.48 0.53 -8.21
C ALA A 45 -3.75 -0.78 -7.85
N THR A 46 -4.23 -1.48 -6.82
CA THR A 46 -3.65 -2.76 -6.39
C THR A 46 -3.82 -3.82 -7.47
N ILE A 47 -4.99 -3.88 -8.11
CA ILE A 47 -5.24 -4.81 -9.22
C ILE A 47 -4.29 -4.53 -10.39
N ASP A 48 -4.11 -3.26 -10.75
CA ASP A 48 -3.21 -2.86 -11.82
C ASP A 48 -1.76 -3.27 -11.49
N MET A 49 -1.31 -3.01 -10.29
CA MET A 49 0.05 -3.37 -9.87
C MET A 49 0.24 -4.88 -9.84
N ALA A 50 -0.77 -5.63 -9.41
CA ALA A 50 -0.71 -7.09 -9.41
C ALA A 50 -0.55 -7.64 -10.84
N THR A 51 -1.21 -7.02 -11.81
CA THR A 51 -1.09 -7.40 -13.22
C THR A 51 0.34 -7.19 -13.72
N VAL A 52 0.92 -6.02 -13.43
CA VAL A 52 2.30 -5.70 -13.82
C VAL A 52 3.28 -6.68 -13.19
N LEU A 53 3.14 -6.96 -11.90
CA LEU A 53 4.03 -7.88 -11.19
C LEU A 53 3.90 -9.30 -11.71
N THR A 54 2.70 -9.71 -12.10
CA THR A 54 2.47 -11.04 -12.67
C THR A 54 3.19 -11.17 -14.02
N GLU A 55 3.16 -10.14 -14.84
CA GLU A 55 3.88 -10.12 -16.12
C GLU A 55 5.38 -10.19 -15.91
N GLU A 56 5.92 -9.45 -14.94
CA GLU A 56 7.34 -9.50 -14.62
C GLU A 56 7.76 -10.86 -14.09
N ALA A 57 6.95 -11.48 -13.25
CA ALA A 57 7.24 -12.80 -12.69
C ALA A 57 7.19 -13.90 -13.74
N ALA A 58 6.47 -13.70 -14.84
CA ALA A 58 6.37 -14.68 -15.92
C ALA A 58 7.59 -14.68 -16.86
N GLN A 59 8.48 -13.72 -16.69
CA GLN A 59 9.69 -13.62 -17.53
C GLN A 59 10.92 -14.37 -16.91
#